data_b3ea9ed43c1a239789da7bb8d1b9de20
#
_entry.id   b3ea9ed43c1a239789da7bb8d1b9de20
#
_cell.length_a   1.000
_cell.length_b   1.000
_cell.length_c   1.000
_cell.angle_alpha   90.00
_cell.angle_beta   90.00
_cell.angle_gamma   90.00
#
_symmetry.space_group_name_H-M   'P 1'
#
loop_
_entity.id
_entity.type
_entity.pdbx_description
1 polymer ?
#
loop_
_entity_poly.entity_id
_entity_poly.type
_entity_poly.pdbx_seq_one_letter_code
_entity_poly.pdbx_strand_id
1 'polypeptide(L)' 'MENALVDLAQALRERLEIIQDKESRRDEATHIERLKAVSERIEKLQREVPQPIAPRLAHYLERKSYDKALEYLEGRDD' A
#
# COMPACT_ATOMS: atom_id res chain seq x y z
N MET A 1 -5.92 12.33 15.75
CA MET A 1 -6.74 12.15 14.54
C MET A 1 -6.03 11.23 13.57
N GLU A 2 -6.76 10.27 13.07
CA GLU A 2 -6.21 9.39 12.06
C GLU A 2 -6.11 10.13 10.71
N ASN A 3 -4.98 9.96 10.08
CA ASN A 3 -4.76 10.51 8.76
C ASN A 3 -4.78 9.36 7.75
N ALA A 4 -5.75 9.38 6.84
CA ALA A 4 -5.91 8.32 5.84
C ALA A 4 -4.65 8.12 4.99
N LEU A 5 -3.92 9.20 4.70
CA LEU A 5 -2.67 9.07 3.94
C LEU A 5 -1.58 8.37 4.74
N VAL A 6 -1.49 8.61 6.04
CA VAL A 6 -0.53 7.91 6.90
C VAL A 6 -0.90 6.43 6.98
N ASP A 7 -2.18 6.13 7.15
CA ASP A 7 -2.66 4.74 7.20
C ASP A 7 -2.39 4.03 5.88
N LEU A 8 -2.59 4.72 4.77
CA LEU A 8 -2.31 4.17 3.44
C LEU A 8 -0.82 3.86 3.29
N ALA A 9 0.05 4.77 3.73
CA ALA A 9 1.49 4.55 3.68
C ALA A 9 1.90 3.34 4.50
N GLN A 10 1.31 3.18 5.69
CA GLN A 10 1.58 2.03 6.55
C GLN A 10 1.14 0.72 5.89
N ALA A 11 -0.02 0.71 5.25
CA ALA A 11 -0.52 -0.48 4.57
C ALA A 11 0.37 -0.85 3.36
N LEU A 12 0.83 0.15 2.62
CA LEU A 12 1.75 -0.07 1.50
C LEU A 12 3.09 -0.62 1.97
N ARG A 13 3.59 -0.11 3.09
CA ARG A 13 4.83 -0.60 3.69
C ARG A 13 4.68 -2.05 4.16
N GLU A 14 3.56 -2.36 4.80
CA GLU A 14 3.25 -3.71 5.25
C GLU A 14 3.22 -4.68 4.07
N ARG A 15 2.62 -4.29 2.96
CA ARG A 15 2.60 -5.10 1.74
C ARG A 15 4.02 -5.40 1.26
N LEU A 16 4.87 -4.40 1.23
CA LEU A 16 6.25 -4.57 0.81
C LEU A 16 7.01 -5.52 1.74
N GLU A 17 6.80 -5.40 3.04
CA GLU A 17 7.41 -6.29 4.02
C GLU A 17 6.98 -7.74 3.82
N ILE A 18 5.70 -7.97 3.54
CA ILE A 18 5.19 -9.32 3.27
C ILE A 18 5.85 -9.90 2.03
N ILE A 19 5.98 -9.11 0.97
CA ILE A 19 6.61 -9.56 -0.28
C ILE A 19 8.07 -9.93 -0.06
N GLN A 20 8.77 -9.19 0.80
CA GLN A 20 10.19 -9.43 1.08
C GLN A 20 10.43 -10.50 2.14
N ASP A 21 9.38 -10.95 2.82
CA ASP A 21 9.48 -11.93 3.89
C ASP A 21 9.62 -13.35 3.34
N LYS A 22 10.84 -13.87 3.36
CA LYS A 22 11.14 -15.21 2.86
C LYS A 22 10.45 -16.31 3.66
N GLU A 23 10.30 -16.10 4.97
CA GLU A 23 9.62 -17.06 5.84
C GLU A 23 8.14 -17.18 5.47
N SER A 24 7.49 -16.05 5.18
CA SER A 24 6.11 -16.04 4.76
C SER A 24 5.89 -16.82 3.46
N ARG A 25 6.87 -16.78 2.55
CA ARG A 25 6.77 -17.48 1.27
C ARG A 25 6.84 -18.99 1.37
N ARG A 26 7.35 -19.52 2.47
CA ARG A 26 7.40 -20.97 2.69
C ARG A 26 6.02 -21.60 2.80
N ASP A 27 5.08 -20.85 3.36
CA ASP A 27 3.68 -21.25 3.40
C ASP A 27 2.92 -20.41 2.38
N GLU A 28 2.82 -20.93 1.18
CA GLU A 28 2.24 -20.21 0.05
C GLU A 28 0.81 -19.77 0.31
N ALA A 29 0.01 -20.63 0.92
CA ALA A 29 -1.39 -20.30 1.20
C ALA A 29 -1.49 -19.13 2.19
N THR A 30 -0.72 -19.16 3.27
CA THR A 30 -0.69 -18.08 4.25
C THR A 30 -0.16 -16.79 3.64
N HIS A 31 0.87 -16.90 2.81
CA HIS A 31 1.45 -15.74 2.14
C HIS A 31 0.42 -15.04 1.24
N ILE A 32 -0.32 -15.82 0.45
CA ILE A 32 -1.37 -15.29 -0.43
C ILE A 32 -2.48 -14.63 0.39
N GLU A 33 -2.89 -15.25 1.50
CA GLU A 33 -3.91 -14.67 2.38
C GLU A 33 -3.46 -13.33 2.98
N ARG A 34 -2.20 -13.24 3.39
CA ARG A 34 -1.66 -11.99 3.92
C ARG A 34 -1.64 -10.89 2.86
N LEU A 35 -1.22 -11.23 1.65
CA LEU A 35 -1.21 -10.26 0.54
C LEU A 35 -2.63 -9.81 0.19
N LYS A 36 -3.57 -10.75 0.19
CA LYS A 36 -4.98 -10.44 -0.09
C LYS A 36 -5.53 -9.48 0.96
N ALA A 37 -5.29 -9.77 2.23
CA ALA A 37 -5.78 -8.94 3.33
C ALA A 37 -5.22 -7.52 3.26
N VAL A 38 -3.91 -7.37 3.01
CA VAL A 38 -3.30 -6.05 2.94
C VAL A 38 -3.75 -5.30 1.69
N SER A 39 -3.98 -6.02 0.58
CA SER A 39 -4.47 -5.40 -0.65
C SER A 39 -5.88 -4.85 -0.48
N GLU A 40 -6.75 -5.60 0.20
CA GLU A 40 -8.10 -5.14 0.52
C GLU A 40 -8.06 -3.90 1.42
N ARG A 41 -7.15 -3.88 2.38
CA ARG A 41 -6.97 -2.73 3.26
C ARG A 41 -6.50 -1.51 2.47
N ILE A 42 -5.57 -1.69 1.54
CA ILE A 42 -5.09 -0.61 0.67
C ILE A 42 -6.26 -0.03 -0.15
N GLU A 43 -7.07 -0.88 -0.75
CA GLU A 43 -8.21 -0.43 -1.54
C GLU A 43 -9.22 0.35 -0.69
N LYS A 44 -9.48 -0.13 0.51
CA LYS A 44 -10.39 0.55 1.43
C LYS A 44 -9.85 1.93 1.82
N LEU A 45 -8.57 1.99 2.19
CA LEU A 45 -7.93 3.25 2.58
C LEU A 45 -7.87 4.23 1.41
N GLN A 46 -7.64 3.70 0.21
CA GLN A 46 -7.63 4.53 -1.00
C GLN A 46 -8.96 5.24 -1.21
N ARG A 47 -10.07 4.57 -0.89
CA ARG A 47 -11.40 5.18 -0.98
C ARG A 47 -11.66 6.20 0.12
N GLU A 48 -11.01 6.04 1.28
CA GLU A 48 -11.19 6.93 2.43
C GLU A 48 -10.32 8.19 2.35
N VAL A 49 -9.30 8.20 1.49
CA VAL A 49 -8.44 9.38 1.33
C VAL A 49 -9.26 10.57 0.82
N PRO A 50 -9.16 11.72 1.50
CA PRO A 50 -9.91 12.92 1.07
C PRO A 50 -9.53 13.35 -0.35
N GLN A 51 -10.54 13.69 -1.14
CA GLN A 51 -10.34 14.18 -2.48
C GLN A 51 -10.27 15.71 -2.47
N PRO A 52 -9.54 16.35 -3.39
CA PRO A 52 -8.69 15.68 -4.39
C PRO A 52 -7.34 15.25 -3.80
N ILE A 53 -6.80 14.14 -4.32
CA ILE A 53 -5.45 13.72 -3.96
C ILE A 53 -4.47 14.18 -5.03
N ALA A 54 -3.18 14.20 -4.69
CA ALA A 54 -2.15 14.60 -5.64
C ALA A 54 -2.25 13.76 -6.91
N PRO A 55 -2.22 14.37 -8.11
CA PRO A 55 -2.36 13.62 -9.37
C PRO A 55 -1.34 12.49 -9.52
N ARG A 56 -0.12 12.71 -9.05
CA ARG A 56 0.93 11.69 -9.13
C ARG A 56 0.59 10.47 -8.27
N LEU A 57 0.12 10.71 -7.05
CA LEU A 57 -0.30 9.63 -6.16
C LEU A 57 -1.49 8.88 -6.74
N ALA A 58 -2.50 9.61 -7.25
CA ALA A 58 -3.65 9.00 -7.89
C ALA A 58 -3.24 8.09 -9.04
N HIS A 59 -2.29 8.55 -9.86
CA HIS A 59 -1.77 7.80 -10.99
C HIS A 59 -1.12 6.48 -10.53
N TYR A 60 -0.28 6.54 -9.50
CA TYR A 60 0.38 5.35 -8.98
C TYR A 60 -0.61 4.33 -8.42
N LEU A 61 -1.61 4.80 -7.66
CA LEU A 61 -2.63 3.93 -7.09
C LEU A 61 -3.50 3.30 -8.16
N GLU A 62 -3.88 4.08 -9.17
CA GLU A 62 -4.70 3.60 -10.28
C GLU A 62 -3.97 2.50 -11.07
N ARG A 63 -2.67 2.66 -11.25
CA ARG A 63 -1.86 1.68 -11.95
C ARG A 63 -1.36 0.56 -11.05
N LYS A 64 -1.72 0.59 -9.77
CA LYS A 64 -1.27 -0.37 -8.77
C LYS A 64 0.25 -0.39 -8.64
N SER A 65 0.89 0.73 -8.89
CA SER A 65 2.32 0.92 -8.67
C SER A 65 2.57 1.27 -7.22
N TYR A 66 2.33 0.31 -6.34
CA TYR A 66 2.33 0.54 -4.90
C TYR A 66 3.69 0.95 -4.34
N ASP A 67 4.76 0.44 -4.91
CA ASP A 67 6.11 0.83 -4.49
C ASP A 67 6.35 2.32 -4.74
N LYS A 68 5.94 2.81 -5.90
CA LYS A 68 6.06 4.22 -6.23
C LYS A 68 5.13 5.09 -5.39
N ALA A 69 3.92 4.59 -5.12
CA ALA A 69 2.99 5.30 -4.25
C ALA A 69 3.58 5.46 -2.86
N LEU A 70 4.21 4.41 -2.33
CA LEU A 70 4.85 4.46 -1.02
C LEU A 70 6.01 5.45 -1.01
N GLU A 71 6.86 5.43 -2.02
CA GLU A 71 7.96 6.37 -2.14
C GLU A 71 7.46 7.82 -2.17
N TYR A 72 6.38 8.06 -2.89
CA TYR A 72 5.77 9.38 -2.94
C TYR A 72 5.29 9.82 -1.55
N LEU A 73 4.58 8.94 -0.84
CA LEU A 73 4.06 9.25 0.48
C LEU A 73 5.17 9.45 1.53
N GLU A 74 6.30 8.80 1.34
CA GLU A 74 7.44 8.95 2.22
C GLU A 74 8.34 10.14 1.84
N GLY A 75 7.98 10.86 0.79
CA GLY A 75 8.73 12.02 0.35
C GLY A 75 10.01 11.71 -0.40
N ARG A 76 10.15 10.47 -0.91
CA ARG A 76 11.35 10.03 -1.64
C ARG A 76 11.16 9.99 -3.16
N ASP A 77 10.00 10.38 -3.63
CA ASP A 77 9.69 10.41 -5.05
C ASP A 77 10.11 11.77 -5.64
N ASP A 78 11.00 11.75 -6.58
CA ASP A 78 11.49 12.96 -7.23
C ASP A 78 10.67 13.31 -8.47
#